data_2a17fb22fb8170f196d1714b463cb48c
#
_entry.id   2a17fb22fb8170f196d1714b463cb48c
#
_cell.length_a   1.000
_cell.length_b   1.000
_cell.length_c   1.000
_cell.angle_alpha   90.00
_cell.angle_beta   90.00
_cell.angle_gamma   90.00
#
_symmetry.space_group_name_H-M   'P 1'
#
loop_
_entity.id
_entity.type
_entity.pdbx_description
1 polymer ?
#
loop_
_entity_poly.entity_id
_entity_poly.type
_entity_poly.pdbx_seq_one_letter_code
_entity_poly.pdbx_strand_id
1 'polypeptide(L)'
;MANSGCEDLRGQEGESFLYFAYGSNLLTERIHLRNPSAVFCCVARLQDFKLDFGNSQGKTSETWHGGIATIFQSPGDEVWGVVWKMNKSNLSSLDEQEGVKSGTYVPIEVNVYTQEGKEITCRSYQMKNYESAPPSPQYKKVICLGAKENGLPLEYQKKLNAIEPNDYKGEVSEEIEDIIKKGETKTHYNITE
;
A
#
# COMPACT_ATOMS: atom_id res chain seq x y z
N MET A 1 -6.86 -18.35 -12.55
CA MET A 1 -8.14 -17.66 -12.53
C MET A 1 -8.05 -16.30 -11.87
N ALA A 2 -7.43 -16.22 -10.71
CA ALA A 2 -7.35 -14.96 -9.99
C ALA A 2 -6.69 -13.83 -10.77
N ASN A 3 -5.85 -14.16 -11.75
CA ASN A 3 -5.09 -13.16 -12.49
C ASN A 3 -5.73 -12.72 -13.79
N SER A 4 -6.90 -13.25 -14.12
CA SER A 4 -7.55 -12.92 -15.39
C SER A 4 -7.84 -11.41 -15.51
N GLY A 5 -8.23 -10.77 -14.41
CA GLY A 5 -8.49 -9.33 -14.41
C GLY A 5 -7.26 -8.50 -14.73
N CYS A 6 -6.08 -8.94 -14.29
CA CYS A 6 -4.82 -8.23 -14.56
C CYS A 6 -4.39 -8.42 -16.00
N GLU A 7 -4.63 -9.60 -16.55
CA GLU A 7 -4.27 -9.89 -17.94
C GLU A 7 -5.13 -9.13 -18.92
N ASP A 8 -6.39 -8.97 -18.61
CA ASP A 8 -7.35 -8.29 -19.49
C ASP A 8 -7.06 -6.81 -19.67
N LEU A 9 -6.17 -6.27 -18.86
CA LEU A 9 -5.83 -4.86 -18.94
C LEU A 9 -5.28 -4.43 -20.28
N ARG A 10 -4.57 -5.31 -20.94
CA ARG A 10 -4.01 -4.99 -22.25
C ARG A 10 -5.09 -4.70 -23.29
N GLY A 11 -6.24 -5.34 -23.15
CA GLY A 11 -7.37 -5.11 -24.03
C GLY A 11 -8.24 -3.94 -23.61
N GLN A 12 -7.97 -3.35 -22.46
CA GLN A 12 -8.76 -2.27 -21.89
C GLN A 12 -7.93 -1.01 -21.62
N GLU A 13 -6.88 -0.83 -22.39
CA GLU A 13 -6.03 0.35 -22.30
C GLU A 13 -6.85 1.60 -22.47
N GLY A 14 -6.93 2.50 -21.72
CA GLY A 14 -7.74 3.70 -21.79
C GLY A 14 -8.81 3.76 -20.73
N GLU A 15 -9.23 2.62 -20.20
CA GLU A 15 -10.31 2.57 -19.21
C GLU A 15 -9.82 2.26 -17.80
N SER A 16 -8.73 1.55 -17.67
CA SER A 16 -8.23 1.14 -16.35
C SER A 16 -6.71 1.17 -16.28
N PHE A 17 -6.20 1.09 -15.06
CA PHE A 17 -4.76 1.02 -14.82
C PHE A 17 -4.51 0.12 -13.61
N LEU A 18 -3.26 -0.31 -13.46
CA LEU A 18 -2.83 -1.12 -12.32
C LEU A 18 -2.03 -0.26 -11.35
N TYR A 19 -2.32 -0.43 -10.08
CA TYR A 19 -1.65 0.28 -9.00
C TYR A 19 -1.02 -0.73 -8.04
N PHE A 20 0.28 -0.58 -7.78
CA PHE A 20 0.98 -1.41 -6.80
C PHE A 20 1.02 -0.69 -5.47
N ALA A 21 0.32 -1.24 -4.48
CA ALA A 21 0.24 -0.70 -3.13
C ALA A 21 1.14 -1.48 -2.18
N TYR A 22 1.90 -0.76 -1.35
CA TYR A 22 2.83 -1.38 -0.41
C TYR A 22 2.66 -0.86 1.03
N GLY A 23 1.82 0.14 1.22
CA GLY A 23 1.60 0.78 2.53
C GLY A 23 0.15 0.63 3.00
N SER A 24 -0.48 1.72 3.42
CA SER A 24 -1.83 1.65 3.97
C SER A 24 -2.87 1.12 2.98
N ASN A 25 -2.65 1.32 1.68
CA ASN A 25 -3.57 0.83 0.67
C ASN A 25 -3.46 -0.68 0.42
N LEU A 26 -2.67 -1.39 1.22
CA LEU A 26 -2.74 -2.85 1.28
C LEU A 26 -4.09 -3.29 1.86
N LEU A 27 -4.69 -2.47 2.70
CA LEU A 27 -5.96 -2.80 3.34
C LEU A 27 -7.12 -2.38 2.45
N THR A 28 -7.99 -3.33 2.12
CA THR A 28 -9.12 -3.10 1.23
C THR A 28 -10.02 -1.95 1.68
N GLU A 29 -10.36 -1.91 2.96
CA GLU A 29 -11.20 -0.85 3.50
C GLU A 29 -10.54 0.53 3.33
N ARG A 30 -9.22 0.59 3.40
CA ARG A 30 -8.49 1.85 3.26
C ARG A 30 -8.51 2.36 1.82
N ILE A 31 -8.19 1.49 0.86
CA ILE A 31 -8.15 1.94 -0.53
C ILE A 31 -9.56 2.32 -1.02
N HIS A 32 -10.59 1.60 -0.56
CA HIS A 32 -11.96 1.87 -0.97
C HIS A 32 -12.53 3.17 -0.42
N LEU A 33 -11.94 3.75 0.63
CA LEU A 33 -12.40 5.05 1.15
C LEU A 33 -12.37 6.14 0.10
N ARG A 34 -11.36 6.15 -0.76
CA ARG A 34 -11.20 7.18 -1.78
C ARG A 34 -11.28 6.64 -3.20
N ASN A 35 -11.13 5.34 -3.36
CA ASN A 35 -11.03 4.70 -4.67
C ASN A 35 -11.91 3.46 -4.72
N PRO A 36 -13.24 3.64 -4.72
CA PRO A 36 -14.14 2.50 -4.64
C PRO A 36 -14.10 1.56 -5.84
N SER A 37 -13.52 1.98 -6.97
CA SER A 37 -13.40 1.11 -8.14
C SER A 37 -12.28 0.08 -8.02
N ALA A 38 -11.42 0.18 -7.00
CA ALA A 38 -10.28 -0.72 -6.87
C ALA A 38 -10.72 -2.17 -6.69
N VAL A 39 -10.18 -3.04 -7.53
CA VAL A 39 -10.45 -4.48 -7.50
C VAL A 39 -9.12 -5.21 -7.30
N PHE A 40 -9.10 -6.14 -6.36
CA PHE A 40 -7.90 -6.95 -6.10
C PHE A 40 -7.53 -7.77 -7.34
N CYS A 41 -6.28 -7.64 -7.79
CA CYS A 41 -5.73 -8.46 -8.86
C CYS A 41 -4.88 -9.60 -8.31
N CYS A 42 -3.82 -9.26 -7.61
CA CYS A 42 -2.85 -10.25 -7.14
C CYS A 42 -1.90 -9.66 -6.12
N VAL A 43 -1.20 -10.55 -5.44
CA VAL A 43 -0.04 -10.19 -4.62
C VAL A 43 1.17 -10.22 -5.54
N ALA A 44 2.06 -9.24 -5.41
CA ALA A 44 3.24 -9.17 -6.26
C ALA A 44 4.44 -8.64 -5.51
N ARG A 45 5.61 -8.85 -6.09
CA ARG A 45 6.91 -8.53 -5.51
C ARG A 45 7.64 -7.52 -6.39
N LEU A 46 8.14 -6.46 -5.77
CA LEU A 46 8.99 -5.47 -6.44
C LEU A 46 10.43 -5.76 -6.05
N GLN A 47 11.23 -6.21 -7.00
CA GLN A 47 12.62 -6.61 -6.79
C GLN A 47 13.53 -5.39 -6.75
N ASP A 48 14.55 -5.44 -5.89
CA ASP A 48 15.59 -4.41 -5.77
C ASP A 48 15.08 -3.07 -5.26
N PHE A 49 14.06 -3.14 -4.40
CA PHE A 49 13.55 -2.01 -3.66
C PHE A 49 13.41 -2.39 -2.19
N LYS A 50 13.42 -1.39 -1.34
CA LYS A 50 13.26 -1.57 0.11
C LYS A 50 12.20 -0.62 0.64
N LEU A 51 11.42 -1.11 1.60
CA LEU A 51 10.41 -0.31 2.30
C LEU A 51 11.07 0.52 3.38
N ASP A 52 10.66 1.79 3.48
CA ASP A 52 11.09 2.68 4.56
C ASP A 52 9.89 3.52 4.99
N PHE A 53 10.05 4.20 6.11
CA PHE A 53 9.04 5.10 6.65
C PHE A 53 9.69 6.44 6.95
N GLY A 54 8.99 7.52 6.66
CA GLY A 54 9.57 8.81 6.91
C GLY A 54 8.58 9.96 6.84
N ASN A 55 9.09 11.14 7.14
CA ASN A 55 8.33 12.39 7.11
C ASN A 55 8.73 13.19 5.89
N SER A 56 7.77 13.42 5.00
CA SER A 56 8.00 14.21 3.79
C SER A 56 8.50 15.61 4.17
N GLN A 57 9.65 16.00 3.63
CA GLN A 57 10.28 17.29 3.91
C GLN A 57 10.41 17.55 5.41
N GLY A 58 10.58 16.49 6.20
CA GLY A 58 10.71 16.58 7.65
C GLY A 58 9.41 16.87 8.41
N LYS A 59 8.27 16.86 7.73
CA LYS A 59 6.99 17.18 8.36
C LYS A 59 6.20 15.93 8.69
N THR A 60 5.85 15.75 9.96
CA THR A 60 5.07 14.61 10.41
C THR A 60 3.66 14.64 9.82
N SER A 61 3.18 13.49 9.36
CA SER A 61 1.84 13.37 8.81
C SER A 61 0.77 13.71 9.85
N GLU A 62 -0.14 14.61 9.50
CA GLU A 62 -1.25 14.97 10.38
C GLU A 62 -2.29 13.87 10.45
N THR A 63 -2.40 13.07 9.40
CA THR A 63 -3.34 11.96 9.35
C THR A 63 -2.86 10.78 10.17
N TRP A 64 -1.59 10.43 10.03
CA TRP A 64 -1.06 9.18 10.58
C TRP A 64 -0.18 9.37 11.82
N HIS A 65 0.25 10.59 12.12
CA HIS A 65 1.02 10.93 13.34
C HIS A 65 2.34 10.19 13.46
N GLY A 66 3.02 10.03 12.33
CA GLY A 66 4.32 9.38 12.28
C GLY A 66 4.81 9.26 10.85
N GLY A 67 5.89 8.49 10.67
CA GLY A 67 6.44 8.25 9.35
C GLY A 67 5.46 7.49 8.48
N ILE A 68 5.41 7.85 7.20
CA ILE A 68 4.56 7.17 6.22
C ILE A 68 5.42 6.36 5.26
N ALA A 69 4.83 5.34 4.65
CA ALA A 69 5.58 4.38 3.85
C ALA A 69 6.07 4.96 2.54
N THR A 70 7.30 4.58 2.19
CA THR A 70 7.88 4.86 0.88
C THR A 70 8.77 3.68 0.49
N ILE A 71 9.26 3.69 -0.73
CA ILE A 71 10.19 2.68 -1.22
C ILE A 71 11.37 3.40 -1.89
N PHE A 72 12.52 2.74 -1.87
CA PHE A 72 13.70 3.26 -2.55
C PHE A 72 14.50 2.10 -3.14
N GLN A 73 15.28 2.39 -4.16
CA GLN A 73 16.09 1.36 -4.82
C GLN A 73 17.12 0.80 -3.86
N SER A 74 17.17 -0.53 -3.78
CA SER A 74 18.09 -1.24 -2.88
C SER A 74 18.37 -2.62 -3.47
N PRO A 75 19.51 -2.80 -4.14
CA PRO A 75 19.82 -4.10 -4.77
C PRO A 75 19.80 -5.23 -3.76
N GLY A 76 19.13 -6.31 -4.12
CA GLY A 76 19.01 -7.49 -3.27
C GLY A 76 17.84 -7.49 -2.32
N ASP A 77 17.17 -6.37 -2.14
CA ASP A 77 15.98 -6.28 -1.30
C ASP A 77 14.71 -6.42 -2.13
N GLU A 78 13.60 -6.58 -1.48
CA GLU A 78 12.31 -6.69 -2.16
C GLU A 78 11.17 -6.14 -1.32
N VAL A 79 10.14 -5.66 -2.01
CA VAL A 79 8.92 -5.14 -1.39
C VAL A 79 7.75 -5.94 -1.92
N TRP A 80 6.95 -6.49 -1.02
CA TRP A 80 5.72 -7.17 -1.41
C TRP A 80 4.54 -6.22 -1.28
N GLY A 81 3.58 -6.38 -2.16
CA GLY A 81 2.38 -5.55 -2.12
C GLY A 81 1.23 -6.17 -2.87
N VAL A 82 0.18 -5.38 -3.02
CA VAL A 82 -1.04 -5.78 -3.72
C VAL A 82 -1.17 -4.97 -5.00
N VAL A 83 -1.50 -5.65 -6.09
CA VAL A 83 -1.84 -4.98 -7.34
C VAL A 83 -3.35 -4.81 -7.38
N TRP A 84 -3.79 -3.56 -7.52
CA TRP A 84 -5.20 -3.20 -7.64
C TRP A 84 -5.48 -2.75 -9.07
N LYS A 85 -6.57 -3.24 -9.63
CA LYS A 85 -7.07 -2.74 -10.92
C LYS A 85 -8.06 -1.63 -10.63
N MET A 86 -7.88 -0.48 -11.23
CA MET A 86 -8.69 0.71 -10.96
C MET A 86 -9.10 1.39 -12.24
N ASN A 87 -10.25 2.07 -12.22
CA ASN A 87 -10.68 2.88 -13.36
C ASN A 87 -9.79 4.11 -13.49
N LYS A 88 -9.51 4.51 -14.71
CA LYS A 88 -8.72 5.74 -14.95
C LYS A 88 -9.38 6.98 -14.36
N SER A 89 -10.68 6.95 -14.18
CA SER A 89 -11.39 8.04 -13.52
C SER A 89 -10.91 8.24 -12.07
N ASN A 90 -10.34 7.20 -11.44
CA ASN A 90 -9.81 7.30 -10.10
C ASN A 90 -8.33 7.69 -10.04
N LEU A 91 -7.69 7.92 -11.19
CA LEU A 91 -6.29 8.31 -11.22
C LEU A 91 -6.06 9.62 -10.46
N SER A 92 -6.91 10.61 -10.71
CA SER A 92 -6.83 11.90 -10.02
C SER A 92 -7.04 11.77 -8.52
N SER A 93 -8.02 10.95 -8.09
CA SER A 93 -8.28 10.80 -6.66
C SER A 93 -7.14 10.08 -5.97
N LEU A 94 -6.52 9.11 -6.64
CA LEU A 94 -5.37 8.41 -6.08
C LEU A 94 -4.18 9.36 -5.96
N ASP A 95 -3.91 10.17 -6.99
CA ASP A 95 -2.84 11.16 -6.95
C ASP A 95 -3.08 12.19 -5.84
N GLU A 96 -4.32 12.62 -5.63
CA GLU A 96 -4.65 13.54 -4.54
C GLU A 96 -4.41 12.89 -3.18
N GLN A 97 -4.82 11.63 -3.03
CA GLN A 97 -4.61 10.88 -1.79
C GLN A 97 -3.13 10.80 -1.45
N GLU A 98 -2.27 10.63 -2.46
CA GLU A 98 -0.84 10.52 -2.27
C GLU A 98 -0.15 11.89 -2.19
N GLY A 99 -0.90 12.98 -2.39
CA GLY A 99 -0.34 14.31 -2.29
C GLY A 99 0.64 14.65 -3.39
N VAL A 100 0.35 14.24 -4.62
CA VAL A 100 1.24 14.50 -5.74
C VAL A 100 1.42 15.99 -5.98
N LYS A 101 0.34 16.78 -5.91
CA LYS A 101 0.42 18.23 -6.11
C LYS A 101 1.24 18.92 -5.03
N SER A 102 1.15 18.46 -3.79
CA SER A 102 1.90 19.05 -2.69
C SER A 102 3.34 18.57 -2.62
N GLY A 103 3.71 17.60 -3.46
CA GLY A 103 5.06 17.07 -3.50
C GLY A 103 5.36 16.01 -2.45
N THR A 104 4.35 15.50 -1.75
CA THR A 104 4.56 14.43 -0.77
C THR A 104 5.08 13.17 -1.47
N TYR A 105 4.39 12.73 -2.50
CA TYR A 105 4.79 11.59 -3.31
C TYR A 105 4.90 11.98 -4.76
N VAL A 106 5.75 11.25 -5.49
CA VAL A 106 5.82 11.36 -6.95
C VAL A 106 5.37 10.03 -7.54
N PRO A 107 4.62 10.07 -8.65
CA PRO A 107 4.24 8.83 -9.31
C PRO A 107 5.43 8.20 -10.01
N ILE A 108 5.53 6.87 -9.94
CA ILE A 108 6.56 6.11 -10.62
C ILE A 108 5.92 4.92 -11.30
N GLU A 109 6.63 4.37 -12.26
CA GLU A 109 6.22 3.13 -12.91
C GLU A 109 7.15 2.03 -12.43
N VAL A 110 6.59 0.91 -12.02
CA VAL A 110 7.36 -0.21 -11.49
C VAL A 110 6.97 -1.50 -12.19
N ASN A 111 7.93 -2.41 -12.33
CA ASN A 111 7.67 -3.73 -12.85
C ASN A 111 7.71 -4.70 -11.67
N VAL A 112 6.58 -5.32 -11.40
CA VAL A 112 6.45 -6.25 -10.29
C VAL A 112 6.22 -7.66 -10.82
N TYR A 113 6.48 -8.66 -9.97
CA TYR A 113 6.36 -10.06 -10.35
C TYR A 113 5.30 -10.74 -9.51
N THR A 114 4.36 -11.40 -10.17
CA THR A 114 3.34 -12.18 -9.46
C THR A 114 4.01 -13.38 -8.79
N GLN A 115 3.26 -14.07 -7.92
CA GLN A 115 3.77 -15.28 -7.27
C GLN A 115 4.10 -16.38 -8.28
N GLU A 116 3.51 -16.29 -9.46
CA GLU A 116 3.79 -17.23 -10.57
C GLU A 116 4.98 -16.81 -11.43
N GLY A 117 5.58 -15.66 -11.11
CA GLY A 117 6.74 -15.16 -11.85
C GLY A 117 6.43 -14.29 -13.05
N LYS A 118 5.18 -13.92 -13.25
CA LYS A 118 4.79 -13.08 -14.38
C LYS A 118 5.07 -11.61 -14.07
N GLU A 119 5.69 -10.91 -15.02
CA GLU A 119 5.98 -9.49 -14.87
C GLU A 119 4.77 -8.63 -15.26
N ILE A 120 4.46 -7.64 -14.41
CA ILE A 120 3.37 -6.70 -14.63
C ILE A 120 3.89 -5.29 -14.38
N THR A 121 3.54 -4.35 -15.26
CA THR A 121 3.89 -2.94 -15.08
C THR A 121 2.77 -2.22 -14.37
N CYS A 122 3.10 -1.51 -13.30
CA CYS A 122 2.12 -0.83 -12.45
C CYS A 122 2.53 0.60 -12.14
N ARG A 123 1.53 1.43 -11.85
CA ARG A 123 1.76 2.75 -11.26
C ARG A 123 1.99 2.55 -9.76
N SER A 124 2.91 3.31 -9.20
CA SER A 124 3.13 3.34 -7.76
C SER A 124 3.58 4.75 -7.37
N TYR A 125 3.96 4.94 -6.12
CA TYR A 125 4.34 6.26 -5.62
C TYR A 125 5.57 6.15 -4.76
N GLN A 126 6.39 7.21 -4.77
CA GLN A 126 7.64 7.25 -4.03
C GLN A 126 7.81 8.62 -3.40
N MET A 127 8.21 8.65 -2.15
CA MET A 127 8.50 9.89 -1.43
C MET A 127 10.00 10.11 -1.54
N LYS A 128 10.42 11.20 -2.19
CA LYS A 128 11.86 11.43 -2.45
C LYS A 128 12.55 12.24 -1.38
N ASN A 129 11.94 13.34 -0.95
CA ASN A 129 12.53 14.20 0.05
C ASN A 129 11.90 13.89 1.40
N TYR A 130 12.49 12.94 2.12
CA TYR A 130 11.94 12.57 3.42
C TYR A 130 13.05 12.30 4.43
N GLU A 131 12.68 12.40 5.69
CA GLU A 131 13.55 12.02 6.79
C GLU A 131 12.98 10.73 7.39
N SER A 132 13.82 9.72 7.54
CA SER A 132 13.37 8.45 8.12
C SER A 132 12.79 8.67 9.50
N ALA A 133 11.64 8.06 9.76
CA ALA A 133 10.96 8.17 11.03
C ALA A 133 10.05 6.96 11.22
N PRO A 134 9.86 6.49 12.45
CA PRO A 134 9.01 5.33 12.67
C PRO A 134 7.53 5.66 12.44
N PRO A 135 6.75 4.68 11.98
CA PRO A 135 5.31 4.88 11.81
C PRO A 135 4.60 4.90 13.16
N SER A 136 3.40 5.49 13.20
CA SER A 136 2.58 5.39 14.41
C SER A 136 2.10 3.94 14.56
N PRO A 137 1.70 3.54 15.78
CA PRO A 137 1.12 2.21 15.97
C PRO A 137 -0.12 1.98 15.09
N GLN A 138 -0.94 3.00 14.90
CA GLN A 138 -2.15 2.90 14.09
C GLN A 138 -1.81 2.67 12.60
N TYR A 139 -0.83 3.40 12.09
CA TYR A 139 -0.42 3.25 10.69
C TYR A 139 0.17 1.86 10.45
N LYS A 140 1.06 1.43 11.34
CA LYS A 140 1.62 0.09 11.28
C LYS A 140 0.52 -0.97 11.29
N LYS A 141 -0.49 -0.78 12.15
CA LYS A 141 -1.60 -1.72 12.26
C LYS A 141 -2.37 -1.86 10.94
N VAL A 142 -2.67 -0.74 10.28
CA VAL A 142 -3.35 -0.76 8.99
C VAL A 142 -2.55 -1.55 7.96
N ILE A 143 -1.25 -1.32 7.90
CA ILE A 143 -0.37 -2.02 6.97
C ILE A 143 -0.35 -3.52 7.25
N CYS A 144 -0.19 -3.90 8.51
CA CYS A 144 -0.14 -5.30 8.90
C CYS A 144 -1.47 -6.02 8.65
N LEU A 145 -2.58 -5.34 8.92
CA LEU A 145 -3.90 -5.89 8.64
C LEU A 145 -4.08 -6.12 7.15
N GLY A 146 -3.67 -5.16 6.32
CA GLY A 146 -3.78 -5.28 4.87
C GLY A 146 -2.94 -6.43 4.32
N ALA A 147 -1.72 -6.56 4.82
CA ALA A 147 -0.84 -7.64 4.41
C ALA A 147 -1.43 -9.02 4.75
N LYS A 148 -2.03 -9.13 5.93
CA LYS A 148 -2.66 -10.37 6.37
C LYS A 148 -3.94 -10.66 5.59
N GLU A 149 -4.80 -9.66 5.46
CA GLU A 149 -6.06 -9.79 4.74
C GLU A 149 -5.85 -10.26 3.30
N ASN A 150 -4.90 -9.68 2.61
CA ASN A 150 -4.68 -9.96 1.19
C ASN A 150 -3.60 -10.99 0.91
N GLY A 151 -3.11 -11.67 1.95
CA GLY A 151 -2.30 -12.86 1.77
C GLY A 151 -0.86 -12.64 1.31
N LEU A 152 -0.21 -11.58 1.77
CA LEU A 152 1.22 -11.42 1.52
C LEU A 152 1.99 -12.58 2.16
N PRO A 153 3.20 -12.91 1.65
CA PRO A 153 3.97 -14.03 2.22
C PRO A 153 4.19 -13.86 3.72
N LEU A 154 4.09 -14.96 4.45
CA LEU A 154 4.22 -14.95 5.90
C LEU A 154 5.55 -14.34 6.38
N GLU A 155 6.64 -14.62 5.68
CA GLU A 155 7.93 -14.06 6.03
C GLU A 155 7.93 -12.53 5.91
N TYR A 156 7.25 -12.01 4.91
CA TYR A 156 7.13 -10.56 4.75
C TYR A 156 6.22 -9.96 5.82
N GLN A 157 5.14 -10.66 6.18
CA GLN A 157 4.27 -10.22 7.27
C GLN A 157 5.05 -10.13 8.58
N LYS A 158 5.97 -11.08 8.83
CA LYS A 158 6.82 -11.04 10.01
C LYS A 158 7.72 -9.81 10.02
N LYS A 159 8.25 -9.45 8.85
CA LYS A 159 9.08 -8.24 8.73
C LYS A 159 8.26 -6.99 9.07
N LEU A 160 7.03 -6.92 8.58
CA LEU A 160 6.15 -5.78 8.88
C LEU A 160 5.83 -5.71 10.36
N ASN A 161 5.55 -6.84 10.98
CA ASN A 161 5.25 -6.89 12.41
C ASN A 161 6.45 -6.51 13.28
N ALA A 162 7.66 -6.69 12.77
CA ALA A 162 8.88 -6.36 13.50
C ALA A 162 9.25 -4.88 13.45
N ILE A 163 8.56 -4.09 12.64
CA ILE A 163 8.81 -2.65 12.54
C ILE A 163 8.46 -1.97 13.86
N GLU A 164 9.41 -1.20 14.40
CA GLU A 164 9.18 -0.47 15.65
C GLU A 164 8.34 0.77 15.41
N PRO A 165 7.18 0.89 16.06
CA PRO A 165 6.37 2.10 15.91
C PRO A 165 6.90 3.21 16.81
N ASN A 166 6.39 4.44 16.58
CA ASN A 166 6.70 5.57 17.46
C ASN A 166 5.85 5.50 18.74
N ASP A 167 5.96 6.52 19.58
CA ASP A 167 5.28 6.56 20.88
C ASP A 167 3.90 7.23 20.83
N TYR A 168 3.36 7.45 19.65
CA TYR A 168 2.09 8.16 19.55
C TYR A 168 0.97 7.40 20.25
N LYS A 169 0.33 8.02 21.23
CA LYS A 169 -0.75 7.43 22.01
C LYS A 169 -2.07 8.18 21.85
N GLY A 170 -2.10 9.18 20.97
CA GLY A 170 -3.30 9.94 20.73
C GLY A 170 -4.30 9.23 19.83
N GLU A 171 -5.30 9.97 19.44
CA GLU A 171 -6.36 9.45 18.59
C GLU A 171 -6.06 9.68 17.12
N VAL A 172 -6.71 8.89 16.27
CA VAL A 172 -6.74 9.09 14.83
C VAL A 172 -8.18 9.41 14.44
N SER A 173 -8.40 9.77 13.18
CA SER A 173 -9.75 10.11 12.71
C SER A 173 -10.70 8.92 12.85
N GLU A 174 -12.00 9.22 12.88
CA GLU A 174 -13.03 8.18 12.94
C GLU A 174 -12.95 7.25 11.74
N GLU A 175 -12.59 7.79 10.56
CA GLU A 175 -12.41 6.99 9.36
C GLU A 175 -11.35 5.92 9.57
N ILE A 176 -10.21 6.33 10.12
CA ILE A 176 -9.10 5.41 10.34
C ILE A 176 -9.45 4.37 11.40
N GLU A 177 -10.08 4.79 12.50
CA GLU A 177 -10.51 3.84 13.52
C GLU A 177 -11.50 2.82 12.97
N ASP A 178 -12.40 3.26 12.11
CA ASP A 178 -13.38 2.40 11.48
C ASP A 178 -12.75 1.36 10.57
N ILE A 179 -11.80 1.77 9.73
CA ILE A 179 -11.13 0.81 8.84
C ILE A 179 -10.29 -0.20 9.62
N ILE A 180 -9.70 0.21 10.73
CA ILE A 180 -8.96 -0.71 11.60
C ILE A 180 -9.90 -1.76 12.18
N LYS A 181 -11.05 -1.34 12.70
CA LYS A 181 -12.04 -2.26 13.24
C LYS A 181 -12.55 -3.24 12.19
N LYS A 182 -12.84 -2.76 11.00
CA LYS A 182 -13.30 -3.61 9.91
C LYS A 182 -12.22 -4.59 9.48
N GLY A 183 -10.98 -4.14 9.41
CA GLY A 183 -9.85 -5.00 9.07
C GLY A 183 -9.62 -6.07 10.12
N GLU A 184 -9.70 -5.71 11.40
CA GLU A 184 -9.56 -6.67 12.50
C GLU A 184 -10.64 -7.74 12.45
N THR A 185 -11.87 -7.34 12.19
CA THR A 185 -12.98 -8.29 12.10
C THR A 185 -12.76 -9.31 10.99
N LYS A 186 -12.38 -8.84 9.82
CA LYS A 186 -12.13 -9.72 8.68
C LYS A 186 -10.99 -10.70 8.93
N THR A 187 -9.88 -10.21 9.49
CA THR A 187 -8.72 -11.07 9.74
C THR A 187 -8.98 -12.06 10.86
N HIS A 188 -9.83 -11.69 11.82
CA HIS A 188 -10.21 -12.60 12.88
C HIS A 188 -11.00 -13.79 12.32
N TYR A 189 -11.95 -13.52 11.42
CA TYR A 189 -12.69 -14.58 10.74
C TYR A 189 -11.77 -15.51 9.97
N ASN A 190 -10.80 -14.94 9.28
CA ASN A 190 -9.86 -15.74 8.51
C ASN A 190 -8.99 -16.64 9.36
N ILE A 191 -8.75 -16.26 10.61
CA ILE A 191 -7.94 -17.06 11.54
C ILE A 191 -8.73 -18.26 12.06
N THR A 192 -10.03 -18.11 12.22
CA THR A 192 -10.85 -19.17 12.80
C THR A 192 -11.22 -20.27 11.81
N GLU A 193 -10.99 -20.04 10.55
CA GLU A 193 -11.22 -21.04 9.51
C GLU A 193 -9.97 -21.86 9.23
#